data_052d0f28df0b600efdfd94120791d852
#
_entry.id   052d0f28df0b600efdfd94120791d852
#
_cell.length_a   1.000
_cell.length_b   1.000
_cell.length_c   1.000
_cell.angle_alpha   90.00
_cell.angle_beta   90.00
_cell.angle_gamma   90.00
#
_symmetry.space_group_name_H-M   'P 1'
#
loop_
_entity.id
_entity.type
_entity.pdbx_description
1 polymer ?
#
loop_
_entity_poly.entity_id
_entity_poly.type
_entity_poly.pdbx_seq_one_letter_code
_entity_poly.pdbx_strand_id
1 'polypeptide(L)'
;MASEAAWPTTDKQELARLLLESHQRAFSRPLIASAQPGHSKRLICQHLFACGFPVLAHGTGSDPLILYGNSAALQLWGLRWEQLVGMPSRLTAPEEERSERQTALTEAQTKEAIRGYSGTRISQGGRRFQIRDARIWTLWNEDNLCCGQAACFSDWWWS
;
A
#
# COMPACT_ATOMS: atom_id res chain seq x y z
N MET A 1 5.32 13.73 -18.17
CA MET A 1 6.19 13.68 -17.48
C MET A 1 6.04 14.15 -16.07
N ALA A 2 4.84 14.56 -15.67
CA ALA A 2 4.58 14.83 -14.27
C ALA A 2 4.87 13.63 -13.38
N SER A 3 4.53 12.42 -13.84
CA SER A 3 4.80 11.20 -13.10
C SER A 3 6.29 10.92 -12.92
N GLU A 4 7.10 11.29 -13.90
CA GLU A 4 8.55 11.15 -13.80
C GLU A 4 9.14 12.15 -12.82
N ALA A 5 8.59 13.37 -12.79
CA ALA A 5 9.05 14.41 -11.87
C ALA A 5 8.67 14.11 -10.42
N ALA A 6 7.55 13.43 -10.21
CA ALA A 6 7.11 13.07 -8.86
C ALA A 6 7.91 11.92 -8.26
N TRP A 7 8.86 11.34 -9.01
CA TRP A 7 9.40 10.05 -8.65
C TRP A 7 10.79 9.83 -9.26
N PRO A 8 11.83 9.44 -8.49
CA PRO A 8 11.82 9.27 -7.03
C PRO A 8 12.27 10.54 -6.32
N THR A 9 11.40 11.12 -5.53
CA THR A 9 11.73 12.25 -4.67
C THR A 9 12.26 11.76 -3.33
N THR A 10 12.89 12.66 -2.56
CA THR A 10 13.36 12.33 -1.21
C THR A 10 12.23 11.83 -0.32
N ASP A 11 11.05 12.46 -0.40
CA ASP A 11 9.88 12.05 0.37
C ASP A 11 9.42 10.64 0.00
N LYS A 12 9.47 10.29 -1.30
CA LYS A 12 9.08 8.96 -1.77
C LYS A 12 10.09 7.91 -1.33
N GLN A 13 11.38 8.25 -1.34
CA GLN A 13 12.43 7.35 -0.86
C GLN A 13 12.26 7.05 0.63
N GLU A 14 11.95 8.08 1.41
CA GLU A 14 11.71 7.91 2.85
C GLU A 14 10.48 7.05 3.10
N LEU A 15 9.39 7.28 2.35
CA LEU A 15 8.17 6.50 2.48
C LEU A 15 8.41 5.04 2.11
N ALA A 16 9.18 4.77 1.04
CA ALA A 16 9.51 3.41 0.64
C ALA A 16 10.30 2.69 1.73
N ARG A 17 11.28 3.36 2.33
CA ARG A 17 12.04 2.81 3.43
C ARG A 17 11.13 2.46 4.61
N LEU A 18 10.24 3.37 4.95
CA LEU A 18 9.29 3.20 6.04
C LEU A 18 8.34 2.02 5.79
N LEU A 19 7.89 1.84 4.55
CA LEU A 19 7.08 0.70 4.14
C LEU A 19 7.82 -0.62 4.39
N LEU A 20 9.10 -0.69 3.97
CA LEU A 20 9.91 -1.89 4.15
C LEU A 20 10.18 -2.19 5.63
N GLU A 21 10.58 -1.19 6.39
CA GLU A 21 10.91 -1.37 7.80
C GLU A 21 9.69 -1.78 8.62
N SER A 22 8.55 -1.15 8.37
CA SER A 22 7.31 -1.48 9.05
C SER A 22 6.82 -2.89 8.70
N HIS A 23 7.00 -3.31 7.46
CA HIS A 23 6.68 -4.67 7.05
C HIS A 23 7.56 -5.69 7.75
N GLN A 24 8.87 -5.44 7.83
CA GLN A 24 9.83 -6.29 8.52
C GLN A 24 9.44 -6.43 10.01
N ARG A 25 9.06 -5.32 10.63
CA ARG A 25 8.58 -5.32 12.02
C ARG A 25 7.33 -6.17 12.18
N ALA A 26 6.39 -6.05 11.24
CA ALA A 26 5.10 -6.73 11.34
C ALA A 26 5.19 -8.23 11.09
N PHE A 27 6.02 -8.66 10.13
CA PHE A 27 6.00 -10.04 9.64
C PHE A 27 7.33 -10.78 9.78
N SER A 28 8.36 -10.13 10.30
CA SER A 28 9.69 -10.70 10.50
C SER A 28 10.33 -11.27 9.24
N ARG A 29 10.02 -10.65 8.10
CA ARG A 29 10.59 -11.01 6.80
C ARG A 29 10.56 -9.80 5.87
N PRO A 30 11.42 -9.79 4.82
CA PRO A 30 11.45 -8.67 3.89
C PRO A 30 10.15 -8.60 3.05
N LEU A 31 9.73 -7.38 2.71
CA LEU A 31 8.61 -7.14 1.81
C LEU A 31 8.95 -7.59 0.40
N ILE A 32 10.16 -7.27 -0.06
CA ILE A 32 10.68 -7.68 -1.35
C ILE A 32 12.08 -8.26 -1.17
N ALA A 33 12.40 -9.28 -1.97
CA ALA A 33 13.68 -9.97 -1.84
C ALA A 33 14.84 -9.14 -2.38
N SER A 34 14.59 -8.29 -3.38
CA SER A 34 15.63 -7.54 -4.10
C SER A 34 16.12 -6.29 -3.38
N ALA A 35 15.38 -5.83 -2.36
CA ALA A 35 15.81 -4.67 -1.57
C ALA A 35 15.36 -4.84 -0.13
N GLN A 36 16.24 -4.51 0.81
CA GLN A 36 16.01 -4.69 2.23
C GLN A 36 16.35 -3.39 2.96
N PRO A 37 15.88 -3.23 4.22
CA PRO A 37 16.02 -1.96 4.95
C PRO A 37 17.44 -1.40 5.03
N GLY A 38 18.47 -2.25 4.96
CA GLY A 38 19.87 -1.82 5.00
C GLY A 38 20.40 -1.25 3.68
N HIS A 39 19.66 -1.39 2.60
CA HIS A 39 20.06 -0.86 1.29
C HIS A 39 19.82 0.64 1.20
N SER A 40 20.38 1.30 0.16
CA SER A 40 20.16 2.73 -0.03
C SER A 40 18.67 3.01 -0.24
N LYS A 41 18.22 4.17 0.20
CA LYS A 41 16.82 4.60 0.05
C LYS A 41 16.40 4.62 -1.42
N ARG A 42 17.29 5.05 -2.30
CA ARG A 42 17.01 5.09 -3.73
C ARG A 42 16.78 3.69 -4.30
N LEU A 43 17.61 2.73 -3.93
CA LEU A 43 17.48 1.35 -4.37
C LEU A 43 16.16 0.75 -3.89
N ILE A 44 15.85 0.93 -2.61
CA ILE A 44 14.59 0.49 -2.02
C ILE A 44 13.41 1.05 -2.80
N CYS A 45 13.45 2.36 -3.03
CA CYS A 45 12.39 3.09 -3.73
C CYS A 45 12.15 2.52 -5.13
N GLN A 46 13.23 2.33 -5.90
CA GLN A 46 13.14 1.82 -7.27
C GLN A 46 12.61 0.39 -7.31
N HIS A 47 13.10 -0.49 -6.44
CA HIS A 47 12.70 -1.88 -6.43
C HIS A 47 11.26 -2.08 -5.91
N LEU A 48 10.86 -1.31 -4.91
CA LEU A 48 9.50 -1.38 -4.40
C LEU A 48 8.50 -0.91 -5.45
N PHE A 49 8.80 0.20 -6.13
CA PHE A 49 7.93 0.71 -7.19
C PHE A 49 7.76 -0.29 -8.33
N ALA A 50 8.85 -0.97 -8.70
CA ALA A 50 8.88 -1.88 -9.84
C ALA A 50 8.49 -3.32 -9.52
N CYS A 51 8.29 -3.68 -8.24
CA CYS A 51 8.01 -5.08 -7.90
C CYS A 51 6.67 -5.53 -8.51
N GLY A 52 6.54 -6.84 -8.74
CA GLY A 52 5.46 -7.40 -9.55
C GLY A 52 4.11 -7.51 -8.85
N PHE A 53 4.00 -7.20 -7.58
CA PHE A 53 2.72 -7.26 -6.86
C PHE A 53 2.32 -5.89 -6.33
N PRO A 54 1.00 -5.61 -6.24
CA PRO A 54 0.51 -4.32 -5.76
C PRO A 54 0.88 -4.04 -4.31
N VAL A 55 1.33 -2.81 -4.06
CA VAL A 55 1.58 -2.27 -2.73
C VAL A 55 0.91 -0.90 -2.65
N LEU A 56 0.08 -0.70 -1.64
CA LEU A 56 -0.61 0.56 -1.38
C LEU A 56 -0.36 1.00 0.05
N ALA A 57 -0.38 2.31 0.28
CA ALA A 57 -0.34 2.87 1.63
C ALA A 57 -1.25 4.08 1.72
N HIS A 58 -1.85 4.27 2.90
CA HIS A 58 -2.64 5.46 3.19
C HIS A 58 -2.23 6.02 4.55
N GLY A 59 -2.59 7.29 4.78
CA GLY A 59 -2.26 7.97 6.01
C GLY A 59 -3.23 7.68 7.14
N THR A 60 -3.27 8.59 8.10
CA THR A 60 -4.12 8.53 9.28
C THR A 60 -5.32 9.46 9.13
N GLY A 61 -6.20 9.46 10.10
CA GLY A 61 -7.37 10.32 10.15
C GLY A 61 -8.66 9.57 9.90
N SER A 62 -9.77 10.30 9.92
CA SER A 62 -11.10 9.70 9.78
C SER A 62 -11.44 9.29 8.35
N ASP A 63 -10.78 9.93 7.36
CA ASP A 63 -10.93 9.58 5.95
C ASP A 63 -9.54 9.56 5.32
N PRO A 64 -8.75 8.49 5.54
CA PRO A 64 -7.36 8.45 5.14
C PRO A 64 -7.17 8.60 3.62
N LEU A 65 -6.14 9.37 3.25
CA LEU A 65 -5.79 9.57 1.85
C LEU A 65 -4.66 8.62 1.44
N ILE A 66 -4.68 8.17 0.20
CA ILE A 66 -3.60 7.34 -0.35
C ILE A 66 -2.31 8.17 -0.37
N LEU A 67 -1.24 7.58 0.15
CA LEU A 67 0.11 8.15 0.15
C LEU A 67 1.01 7.54 -0.91
N TYR A 68 0.75 6.30 -1.28
CA TYR A 68 1.65 5.52 -2.12
C TYR A 68 0.91 4.41 -2.85
N GLY A 69 1.29 4.18 -4.08
CA GLY A 69 0.94 2.99 -4.85
C GLY A 69 2.08 2.70 -5.81
N ASN A 70 2.55 1.45 -5.84
CA ASN A 70 3.61 1.09 -6.78
C ASN A 70 3.05 0.87 -8.19
N SER A 71 3.94 0.58 -9.15
CA SER A 71 3.57 0.40 -10.55
C SER A 71 2.48 -0.65 -10.72
N ALA A 72 2.58 -1.79 -10.05
CA ALA A 72 1.58 -2.85 -10.13
C ALA A 72 0.21 -2.38 -9.63
N ALA A 73 0.18 -1.59 -8.55
CA ALA A 73 -1.07 -1.03 -8.02
C ALA A 73 -1.68 -0.02 -9.00
N LEU A 74 -0.86 0.85 -9.57
CA LEU A 74 -1.33 1.84 -10.54
C LEU A 74 -1.96 1.16 -11.75
N GLN A 75 -1.32 0.11 -12.27
CA GLN A 75 -1.83 -0.63 -13.40
C GLN A 75 -3.14 -1.35 -13.08
N LEU A 76 -3.22 -1.97 -11.91
CA LEU A 76 -4.41 -2.73 -11.51
C LEU A 76 -5.63 -1.83 -11.32
N TRP A 77 -5.47 -0.70 -10.64
CA TRP A 77 -6.57 0.24 -10.45
C TRP A 77 -6.84 1.12 -11.66
N GLY A 78 -5.92 1.14 -12.62
CA GLY A 78 -6.07 1.96 -13.83
C GLY A 78 -5.91 3.45 -13.56
N LEU A 79 -5.02 3.81 -12.66
CA LEU A 79 -4.79 5.18 -12.22
C LEU A 79 -3.33 5.58 -12.44
N ARG A 80 -3.13 6.86 -12.72
CA ARG A 80 -1.79 7.46 -12.68
C ARG A 80 -1.44 7.79 -11.24
N TRP A 81 -0.16 8.00 -10.98
CA TRP A 81 0.32 8.39 -9.64
C TRP A 81 -0.45 9.60 -9.09
N GLU A 82 -0.58 10.67 -9.89
CA GLU A 82 -1.24 11.90 -9.46
C GLU A 82 -2.74 11.74 -9.21
N GLN A 83 -3.34 10.72 -9.77
CA GLN A 83 -4.76 10.41 -9.53
C GLN A 83 -4.95 9.59 -8.26
N LEU A 84 -4.04 8.66 -8.01
CA LEU A 84 -4.13 7.75 -6.87
C LEU A 84 -3.73 8.44 -5.56
N VAL A 85 -2.56 9.09 -5.55
CA VAL A 85 -2.05 9.76 -4.34
C VAL A 85 -2.92 10.98 -4.04
N GLY A 86 -3.41 11.04 -2.81
CA GLY A 86 -4.32 12.08 -2.36
C GLY A 86 -5.79 11.71 -2.47
N MET A 87 -6.11 10.60 -3.11
CA MET A 87 -7.49 10.12 -3.21
C MET A 87 -7.87 9.43 -1.88
N PRO A 88 -9.14 9.57 -1.43
CA PRO A 88 -9.59 8.82 -0.25
C PRO A 88 -9.42 7.31 -0.47
N SER A 89 -8.79 6.65 0.47
CA SER A 89 -8.46 5.23 0.31
C SER A 89 -9.70 4.33 0.23
N ARG A 90 -10.83 4.77 0.81
CA ARG A 90 -12.09 4.02 0.74
C ARG A 90 -12.56 3.81 -0.71
N LEU A 91 -12.18 4.71 -1.62
CA LEU A 91 -12.61 4.63 -3.02
C LEU A 91 -11.92 3.50 -3.80
N THR A 92 -10.95 2.81 -3.21
CA THR A 92 -10.35 1.63 -3.82
C THR A 92 -11.25 0.41 -3.73
N ALA A 93 -12.29 0.46 -2.90
CA ALA A 93 -13.24 -0.63 -2.71
C ALA A 93 -14.64 -0.20 -3.11
N PRO A 94 -15.49 -1.14 -3.61
CA PRO A 94 -16.89 -0.84 -3.86
C PRO A 94 -17.59 -0.41 -2.57
N GLU A 95 -18.62 0.43 -2.69
CA GLU A 95 -19.31 1.00 -1.53
C GLU A 95 -19.79 -0.07 -0.55
N GLU A 96 -20.36 -1.15 -1.05
CA GLU A 96 -20.89 -2.25 -0.22
C GLU A 96 -19.84 -3.04 0.52
N GLU A 97 -18.54 -2.88 0.14
CA GLU A 97 -17.42 -3.57 0.76
C GLU A 97 -16.63 -2.71 1.75
N ARG A 98 -16.96 -1.43 1.84
CA ARG A 98 -16.17 -0.47 2.65
C ARG A 98 -16.26 -0.73 4.14
N SER A 99 -17.42 -1.19 4.61
CA SER A 99 -17.59 -1.51 6.03
C SER A 99 -16.71 -2.69 6.45
N GLU A 100 -16.69 -3.75 5.67
CA GLU A 100 -15.85 -4.93 5.93
C GLU A 100 -14.38 -4.57 5.84
N ARG A 101 -14.00 -3.75 4.85
CA ARG A 101 -12.64 -3.25 4.69
C ARG A 101 -12.21 -2.44 5.93
N GLN A 102 -13.09 -1.58 6.43
CA GLN A 102 -12.81 -0.77 7.63
C GLN A 102 -12.59 -1.65 8.85
N THR A 103 -13.35 -2.71 8.99
CA THR A 103 -13.16 -3.68 10.08
C THR A 103 -11.77 -4.31 10.01
N ALA A 104 -11.32 -4.72 8.81
CA ALA A 104 -9.99 -5.30 8.63
C ALA A 104 -8.89 -4.29 8.95
N LEU A 105 -9.04 -3.03 8.55
CA LEU A 105 -8.07 -1.98 8.85
C LEU A 105 -7.97 -1.71 10.34
N THR A 106 -9.11 -1.70 11.04
CA THR A 106 -9.14 -1.51 12.49
C THR A 106 -8.46 -2.68 13.20
N GLU A 107 -8.70 -3.90 12.76
CA GLU A 107 -8.03 -5.08 13.30
C GLU A 107 -6.52 -4.99 13.10
N ALA A 108 -6.07 -4.61 11.90
CA ALA A 108 -4.65 -4.45 11.60
C ALA A 108 -4.00 -3.38 12.48
N GLN A 109 -4.71 -2.31 12.80
CA GLN A 109 -4.20 -1.26 13.68
C GLN A 109 -4.02 -1.78 15.11
N THR A 110 -5.00 -2.51 15.61
CA THR A 110 -4.95 -3.07 16.98
C THR A 110 -3.85 -4.12 17.13
N LYS A 111 -3.69 -4.97 16.13
CA LYS A 111 -2.72 -6.09 16.14
C LYS A 111 -1.39 -5.74 15.47
N GLU A 112 -1.22 -4.51 15.02
CA GLU A 112 -0.12 -4.01 14.18
C GLU A 112 -0.10 -4.61 12.77
N ALA A 113 -0.64 -5.81 12.57
CA ALA A 113 -0.64 -6.48 11.27
C ALA A 113 -1.69 -7.58 11.21
N ILE A 114 -2.19 -7.86 10.03
CA ILE A 114 -3.00 -9.05 9.76
C ILE A 114 -2.52 -9.72 8.47
N ARG A 115 -2.76 -11.03 8.39
CA ARG A 115 -2.47 -11.86 7.22
C ARG A 115 -3.77 -12.49 6.72
N GLY A 116 -3.72 -13.00 5.49
CA GLY A 116 -4.82 -13.79 4.96
C GLY A 116 -6.08 -13.00 4.70
N TYR A 117 -5.98 -11.69 4.53
CA TYR A 117 -7.14 -10.87 4.24
C TYR A 117 -7.62 -11.09 2.82
N SER A 118 -8.94 -11.20 2.63
CA SER A 118 -9.59 -11.29 1.32
C SER A 118 -10.68 -10.25 1.23
N GLY A 119 -10.90 -9.72 0.05
CA GLY A 119 -11.93 -8.71 -0.16
C GLY A 119 -12.09 -8.35 -1.62
N THR A 120 -13.05 -7.47 -1.89
CA THR A 120 -13.33 -6.98 -3.23
C THR A 120 -12.83 -5.55 -3.37
N ARG A 121 -12.25 -5.25 -4.52
CA ARG A 121 -11.77 -3.91 -4.88
C ARG A 121 -12.38 -3.49 -6.21
N ILE A 122 -12.26 -2.22 -6.55
CA ILE A 122 -12.84 -1.68 -7.78
C ILE A 122 -11.83 -0.76 -8.46
N SER A 123 -11.64 -0.97 -9.78
CA SER A 123 -10.75 -0.15 -10.59
C SER A 123 -11.41 1.17 -10.98
N GLN A 124 -10.62 2.08 -11.54
CA GLN A 124 -11.10 3.36 -12.06
C GLN A 124 -12.23 3.18 -13.09
N GLY A 125 -12.14 2.14 -13.91
CA GLY A 125 -13.16 1.85 -14.91
C GLY A 125 -14.42 1.18 -14.37
N GLY A 126 -14.52 0.97 -13.07
CA GLY A 126 -15.68 0.33 -12.45
C GLY A 126 -15.63 -1.19 -12.49
N ARG A 127 -14.53 -1.77 -12.91
CA ARG A 127 -14.38 -3.22 -12.96
C ARG A 127 -13.92 -3.73 -11.59
N ARG A 128 -14.60 -4.75 -11.10
CA ARG A 128 -14.31 -5.32 -9.78
C ARG A 128 -13.28 -6.44 -9.90
N PHE A 129 -12.48 -6.60 -8.84
CA PHE A 129 -11.54 -7.70 -8.72
C PHE A 129 -11.49 -8.17 -7.27
N GLN A 130 -11.16 -9.46 -7.11
CA GLN A 130 -11.02 -10.08 -5.81
C GLN A 130 -9.55 -10.12 -5.44
N ILE A 131 -9.25 -9.84 -4.16
CA ILE A 131 -7.92 -10.06 -3.62
C ILE A 131 -7.99 -11.15 -2.56
N ARG A 132 -6.92 -11.93 -2.45
CA ARG A 132 -6.84 -13.02 -1.52
C ARG A 132 -5.45 -13.07 -0.88
N ASP A 133 -5.43 -13.47 0.37
CA ASP A 133 -4.19 -13.64 1.12
C ASP A 133 -3.35 -12.36 1.19
N ALA A 134 -4.02 -11.23 1.33
CA ALA A 134 -3.37 -9.94 1.47
C ALA A 134 -2.79 -9.76 2.88
N ARG A 135 -1.72 -8.98 2.95
CA ARG A 135 -1.15 -8.53 4.22
C ARG A 135 -1.47 -7.07 4.41
N ILE A 136 -1.84 -6.69 5.64
CA ILE A 136 -2.09 -5.31 6.03
C ILE A 136 -1.24 -5.04 7.26
N TRP A 137 -0.50 -3.93 7.28
CA TRP A 137 0.35 -3.59 8.42
C TRP A 137 0.34 -2.11 8.70
N THR A 138 0.65 -1.77 9.98
CA THR A 138 0.76 -0.40 10.44
C THR A 138 2.12 0.17 10.05
N LEU A 139 2.13 1.43 9.64
CA LEU A 139 3.35 2.18 9.33
C LEU A 139 3.79 2.96 10.57
N TRP A 140 5.07 2.81 10.93
CA TRP A 140 5.66 3.45 12.09
C TRP A 140 6.73 4.44 11.64
N ASN A 141 6.64 5.68 12.13
CA ASN A 141 7.66 6.69 11.84
C ASN A 141 8.86 6.53 12.78
N GLU A 142 9.84 7.44 12.65
CA GLU A 142 11.07 7.41 13.44
C GLU A 142 10.80 7.55 14.95
N ASP A 143 9.71 8.23 15.33
CA ASP A 143 9.31 8.42 16.71
C ASP A 143 8.44 7.27 17.23
N ASN A 144 8.36 6.18 16.47
CA ASN A 144 7.55 5.01 16.79
C ASN A 144 6.06 5.33 16.95
N LEU A 145 5.58 6.28 16.15
CA LEU A 145 4.17 6.65 16.09
C LEU A 145 3.54 6.13 14.82
N CYS A 146 2.28 5.71 14.89
CA CYS A 146 1.52 5.27 13.74
C CYS A 146 1.32 6.45 12.78
N CYS A 147 1.76 6.31 11.54
CA CYS A 147 1.59 7.33 10.50
C CYS A 147 0.78 6.84 9.30
N GLY A 148 0.21 5.65 9.38
CA GLY A 148 -0.63 5.10 8.32
C GLY A 148 -0.71 3.59 8.37
N GLN A 149 -1.22 3.03 7.28
CA GLN A 149 -1.29 1.59 7.06
C GLN A 149 -0.95 1.28 5.61
N ALA A 150 -0.46 0.07 5.38
CA ALA A 150 -0.13 -0.41 4.05
C ALA A 150 -0.72 -1.79 3.82
N ALA A 151 -0.85 -2.14 2.56
CA ALA A 151 -1.33 -3.46 2.15
C ALA A 151 -0.57 -3.92 0.92
N CYS A 152 -0.39 -5.23 0.80
CA CYS A 152 0.13 -5.85 -0.41
C CYS A 152 -0.55 -7.19 -0.64
N PHE A 153 -0.60 -7.59 -1.90
CA PHE A 153 -1.16 -8.88 -2.29
C PHE A 153 -0.61 -9.27 -3.65
N SER A 154 -0.45 -10.57 -3.88
CA SER A 154 -0.04 -11.09 -5.18
C SER A 154 -1.13 -11.96 -5.81
N ASP A 155 -2.13 -12.37 -5.03
CA ASP A 155 -3.20 -13.26 -5.48
C ASP A 155 -4.48 -12.44 -5.68
N TRP A 156 -4.84 -12.23 -6.93
CA TRP A 156 -6.04 -11.48 -7.29
C TRP A 156 -6.55 -11.91 -8.67
N TRP A 157 -7.83 -11.65 -8.94
CA TRP A 157 -8.44 -11.95 -10.24
C TRP A 157 -9.63 -11.04 -10.47
N TRP A 158 -9.91 -10.78 -11.73
CA TRP A 158 -11.10 -10.01 -12.12
C TRP A 158 -12.36 -10.82 -11.83
N SER A 159 -13.37 -10.14 -11.23
CA SER A 159 -14.66 -10.80 -11.01
C SER A 159 -15.57 -10.72 -12.22
#